data_1379d6f34b4d4e48ff512eda60f2cee5
#
_entry.id   1379d6f34b4d4e48ff512eda60f2cee5
#
_cell.length_a   1.000
_cell.length_b   1.000
_cell.length_c   1.000
_cell.angle_alpha   90.00
_cell.angle_beta   90.00
_cell.angle_gamma   90.00
#
_symmetry.space_group_name_H-M   'P 1'
#
loop_
_entity.id
_entity.type
_entity.pdbx_description
1 polymer ?
#
loop_
_entity_poly.entity_id
_entity_poly.type
_entity_poly.pdbx_seq_one_letter_code
_entity_poly.pdbx_strand_id
1 'polypeptide(L)'
;MQSDGSPFGRSRRRSMRKSAFWDASALVPLCVTEAPTSAATSHLNHFTPVVWWGTLVEVYGAICRLHREAAITEEGKMEAVARLEALNRTWREVPAGDQLRELATGLLDAHSLKAADSLQLAASLIWCEERPANRKFISSDQRLLRAARSVGFAVLDISGASSLP
;
A
#
# COMPACT_ATOMS: atom_id res chain seq x y z
N MET A 1 45.74 5.22 -39.47
CA MET A 1 45.53 5.74 -38.13
C MET A 1 44.10 6.20 -38.05
N GLN A 2 43.19 5.33 -37.61
CA GLN A 2 41.76 5.65 -37.46
C GLN A 2 41.42 5.31 -36.04
N SER A 3 40.94 6.32 -35.29
CA SER A 3 40.50 6.24 -33.92
C SER A 3 39.04 5.85 -33.89
N ASP A 4 38.74 4.64 -33.44
CA ASP A 4 37.39 4.19 -33.13
C ASP A 4 36.86 4.90 -31.92
N GLY A 5 35.85 5.75 -32.13
CA GLY A 5 35.02 6.36 -31.11
C GLY A 5 33.87 5.43 -30.77
N SER A 6 34.01 4.64 -29.73
CA SER A 6 32.91 3.84 -29.20
C SER A 6 31.90 4.69 -28.46
N PRO A 7 30.60 4.73 -28.86
CA PRO A 7 29.57 5.38 -28.09
C PRO A 7 29.02 4.38 -27.04
N PHE A 8 29.69 4.26 -25.91
CA PHE A 8 29.08 3.57 -24.77
C PHE A 8 27.87 4.37 -24.29
N GLY A 9 26.72 3.84 -24.66
CA GLY A 9 25.43 4.35 -24.25
C GLY A 9 25.34 4.49 -22.73
N ARG A 10 25.02 5.71 -22.31
CA ARG A 10 24.64 6.00 -20.92
C ARG A 10 23.42 5.14 -20.59
N SER A 11 23.65 4.04 -19.90
CA SER A 11 22.59 3.30 -19.22
C SER A 11 21.83 4.29 -18.36
N ARG A 12 20.60 4.62 -18.76
CA ARG A 12 19.65 5.35 -17.92
C ARG A 12 19.45 4.51 -16.68
N ARG A 13 20.12 4.84 -15.59
CA ARG A 13 19.79 4.33 -14.26
C ARG A 13 18.31 4.65 -14.05
N ARG A 14 17.49 3.62 -14.22
CA ARG A 14 16.06 3.67 -13.85
C ARG A 14 16.08 3.98 -12.36
N SER A 15 15.75 5.23 -12.00
CA SER A 15 15.65 5.64 -10.61
C SER A 15 14.75 4.64 -9.90
N MET A 16 15.32 3.81 -9.03
CA MET A 16 14.54 2.84 -8.26
C MET A 16 13.59 3.65 -7.39
N ARG A 17 12.30 3.57 -7.69
CA ARG A 17 11.27 4.21 -6.86
C ARG A 17 11.46 3.74 -5.41
N LYS A 18 11.35 4.68 -4.48
CA LYS A 18 11.32 4.34 -3.05
C LYS A 18 10.13 3.42 -2.79
N SER A 19 10.25 2.52 -1.83
CA SER A 19 9.13 1.69 -1.40
C SER A 19 8.38 2.34 -0.24
N ALA A 20 7.07 2.12 -0.19
CA ALA A 20 6.22 2.47 0.95
C ALA A 20 5.30 1.30 1.26
N PHE A 21 4.90 1.14 2.52
CA PHE A 21 3.88 0.19 2.88
C PHE A 21 2.49 0.78 2.60
N TRP A 22 1.64 -0.01 1.95
CA TRP A 22 0.28 0.37 1.58
C TRP A 22 -0.71 -0.54 2.26
N ASP A 23 -1.57 0.04 3.06
CA ASP A 23 -2.75 -0.62 3.58
C ASP A 23 -3.82 -0.81 2.50
N ALA A 24 -4.65 -1.84 2.64
CA ALA A 24 -5.72 -2.15 1.68
C ALA A 24 -6.64 -0.95 1.40
N SER A 25 -6.95 -0.13 2.41
CA SER A 25 -7.81 1.06 2.26
C SER A 25 -7.23 2.10 1.30
N ALA A 26 -5.90 2.14 1.15
CA ALA A 26 -5.23 3.05 0.24
C ALA A 26 -5.22 2.55 -1.21
N LEU A 27 -5.40 1.26 -1.43
CA LEU A 27 -5.41 0.64 -2.75
C LEU A 27 -6.81 0.59 -3.38
N VAL A 28 -7.86 0.46 -2.56
CA VAL A 28 -9.25 0.41 -3.04
C VAL A 28 -9.61 1.59 -3.97
N PRO A 29 -9.30 2.84 -3.64
CA PRO A 29 -9.59 3.97 -4.53
C PRO A 29 -8.89 3.90 -5.88
N LEU A 30 -7.73 3.22 -5.97
CA LEU A 30 -7.01 3.02 -7.23
C LEU A 30 -7.71 2.01 -8.14
N CYS A 31 -8.54 1.15 -7.57
CA CYS A 31 -9.26 0.11 -8.31
C CYS A 31 -10.66 0.55 -8.73
N VAL A 32 -11.43 1.19 -7.84
CA VAL A 32 -12.88 1.36 -7.99
C VAL A 32 -13.32 2.74 -8.47
N THR A 33 -12.46 3.73 -8.49
CA THR A 33 -12.83 5.11 -8.84
C THR A 33 -12.45 5.43 -10.28
N GLU A 34 -13.38 5.98 -11.06
CA GLU A 34 -13.10 6.49 -12.43
C GLU A 34 -12.06 7.62 -12.40
N ALA A 35 -12.07 8.44 -11.34
CA ALA A 35 -11.03 9.40 -11.01
C ALA A 35 -10.42 8.98 -9.67
N PRO A 36 -9.34 8.19 -9.63
CA PRO A 36 -8.66 7.85 -8.40
C PRO A 36 -8.26 9.13 -7.67
N THR A 37 -8.40 9.12 -6.33
CA THR A 37 -8.03 10.30 -5.54
C THR A 37 -6.63 10.74 -5.95
N SER A 38 -6.47 12.02 -6.27
CA SER A 38 -5.20 12.59 -6.76
C SER A 38 -4.04 12.25 -5.82
N ALA A 39 -4.31 12.14 -4.52
CA ALA A 39 -3.34 11.74 -3.50
C ALA A 39 -2.87 10.28 -3.68
N ALA A 40 -3.76 9.31 -3.84
CA ALA A 40 -3.38 7.90 -4.02
C ALA A 40 -2.56 7.72 -5.30
N THR A 41 -3.00 8.30 -6.41
CA THR A 41 -2.27 8.25 -7.68
C THR A 41 -0.91 8.94 -7.59
N SER A 42 -0.83 10.09 -6.95
CA SER A 42 0.43 10.80 -6.73
C SER A 42 1.41 9.92 -5.95
N HIS A 43 0.98 9.30 -4.87
CA HIS A 43 1.85 8.41 -4.09
C HIS A 43 2.27 7.16 -4.87
N LEU A 44 1.36 6.57 -5.68
CA LEU A 44 1.70 5.43 -6.55
C LEU A 44 2.78 5.77 -7.58
N ASN A 45 2.83 7.01 -8.05
CA ASN A 45 3.88 7.47 -8.96
C ASN A 45 5.25 7.61 -8.28
N HIS A 46 5.28 7.86 -6.97
CA HIS A 46 6.51 8.07 -6.20
C HIS A 46 7.01 6.81 -5.48
N PHE A 47 6.12 5.92 -5.09
CA PHE A 47 6.45 4.76 -4.28
C PHE A 47 6.01 3.45 -4.94
N THR A 48 6.88 2.45 -4.91
CA THR A 48 6.51 1.07 -5.20
C THR A 48 5.76 0.51 -4.00
N PRO A 49 4.54 -0.03 -4.16
CA PRO A 49 3.79 -0.57 -3.05
C PRO A 49 4.47 -1.81 -2.44
N VAL A 50 4.50 -1.85 -1.13
CA VAL A 50 4.72 -3.04 -0.32
C VAL A 50 3.45 -3.29 0.46
N VAL A 51 2.97 -4.50 0.43
CA VAL A 51 1.70 -4.91 1.06
C VAL A 51 1.92 -6.21 1.84
N TRP A 52 0.99 -6.57 2.71
CA TRP A 52 1.03 -7.90 3.27
C TRP A 52 0.26 -8.90 2.39
N TRP A 53 0.54 -10.17 2.53
CA TRP A 53 -0.03 -11.24 1.71
C TRP A 53 -1.56 -11.23 1.60
N GLY A 54 -2.28 -10.89 2.67
CA GLY A 54 -3.74 -10.84 2.68
C GLY A 54 -4.36 -9.62 1.99
N THR A 55 -3.57 -8.62 1.61
CA THR A 55 -4.07 -7.36 1.01
C THR A 55 -4.87 -7.60 -0.26
N LEU A 56 -4.48 -8.57 -1.10
CA LEU A 56 -5.23 -8.92 -2.30
C LEU A 56 -6.68 -9.32 -1.97
N VAL A 57 -6.85 -10.15 -0.94
CA VAL A 57 -8.16 -10.62 -0.50
C VAL A 57 -8.98 -9.48 0.11
N GLU A 58 -8.34 -8.60 0.88
CA GLU A 58 -9.01 -7.45 1.50
C GLU A 58 -9.52 -6.47 0.44
N VAL A 59 -8.71 -6.11 -0.55
CA VAL A 59 -9.12 -5.20 -1.64
C VAL A 59 -10.20 -5.84 -2.50
N TYR A 60 -10.05 -7.12 -2.86
CA TYR A 60 -11.08 -7.85 -3.59
C TYR A 60 -12.40 -7.92 -2.81
N GLY A 61 -12.33 -8.18 -1.51
CA GLY A 61 -13.48 -8.16 -0.60
C GLY A 61 -14.19 -6.81 -0.55
N ALA A 62 -13.42 -5.71 -0.57
CA ALA A 62 -13.98 -4.35 -0.63
C ALA A 62 -14.70 -4.09 -1.98
N ILE A 63 -14.13 -4.52 -3.11
CA ILE A 63 -14.77 -4.43 -4.43
C ILE A 63 -16.10 -5.21 -4.43
N CYS A 64 -16.09 -6.45 -3.92
CA CYS A 64 -17.31 -7.27 -3.82
C CYS A 64 -18.37 -6.63 -2.92
N ARG A 65 -17.96 -6.00 -1.83
CA ARG A 65 -18.89 -5.28 -0.94
C ARG A 65 -19.52 -4.09 -1.67
N LEU A 66 -18.76 -3.25 -2.34
CA LEU A 66 -19.26 -2.10 -3.09
C LEU A 66 -20.27 -2.52 -4.18
N HIS A 67 -20.02 -3.64 -4.84
CA HIS A 67 -20.98 -4.20 -5.81
C HIS A 67 -22.28 -4.68 -5.13
N ARG A 68 -22.21 -5.40 -4.00
CA ARG A 68 -23.40 -5.82 -3.25
C ARG A 68 -24.22 -4.65 -2.72
N GLU A 69 -23.56 -3.55 -2.38
CA GLU A 69 -24.19 -2.30 -1.94
C GLU A 69 -24.69 -1.44 -3.10
N ALA A 70 -24.62 -1.95 -4.34
CA ALA A 70 -24.96 -1.24 -5.58
C ALA A 70 -24.21 0.10 -5.77
N ALA A 71 -23.05 0.27 -5.12
CA ALA A 71 -22.20 1.44 -5.30
C ALA A 71 -21.40 1.39 -6.62
N ILE A 72 -21.22 0.20 -7.19
CA ILE A 72 -20.64 -0.02 -8.53
C ILE A 72 -21.47 -1.05 -9.29
N THR A 73 -21.50 -0.92 -10.62
CA THR A 73 -22.16 -1.87 -11.52
C THR A 73 -21.35 -3.16 -11.68
N GLU A 74 -21.90 -4.16 -12.39
CA GLU A 74 -21.14 -5.37 -12.73
C GLU A 74 -19.92 -5.04 -13.60
N GLU A 75 -20.08 -4.15 -14.59
CA GLU A 75 -18.98 -3.68 -15.42
C GLU A 75 -17.92 -2.98 -14.57
N GLY A 76 -18.35 -2.10 -13.67
CA GLY A 76 -17.45 -1.40 -12.74
C GLY A 76 -16.68 -2.36 -11.82
N LYS A 77 -17.31 -3.47 -11.39
CA LYS A 77 -16.63 -4.53 -10.65
C LYS A 77 -15.59 -5.25 -11.50
N MET A 78 -15.92 -5.59 -12.74
CA MET A 78 -14.97 -6.25 -13.66
C MET A 78 -13.74 -5.36 -13.91
N GLU A 79 -13.95 -4.07 -14.15
CA GLU A 79 -12.86 -3.11 -14.32
C GLU A 79 -12.02 -2.96 -13.05
N ALA A 80 -12.65 -2.90 -11.87
CA ALA A 80 -11.95 -2.79 -10.60
C ALA A 80 -11.07 -4.01 -10.34
N VAL A 81 -11.56 -5.21 -10.65
CA VAL A 81 -10.79 -6.45 -10.54
C VAL A 81 -9.60 -6.44 -11.51
N ALA A 82 -9.79 -6.03 -12.76
CA ALA A 82 -8.71 -5.94 -13.74
C ALA A 82 -7.61 -4.94 -13.29
N ARG A 83 -8.01 -3.80 -12.69
CA ARG A 83 -7.06 -2.83 -12.10
C ARG A 83 -6.32 -3.42 -10.89
N LEU A 84 -7.01 -4.17 -10.03
CA LEU A 84 -6.39 -4.87 -8.90
C LEU A 84 -5.34 -5.88 -9.37
N GLU A 85 -5.64 -6.68 -10.38
CA GLU A 85 -4.69 -7.62 -10.97
C GLU A 85 -3.46 -6.92 -11.57
N ALA A 86 -3.66 -5.75 -12.20
CA ALA A 86 -2.57 -4.95 -12.73
C ALA A 86 -1.67 -4.42 -11.60
N LEU A 87 -2.24 -3.93 -10.49
CA LEU A 87 -1.50 -3.48 -9.32
C LEU A 87 -0.74 -4.63 -8.65
N ASN A 88 -1.38 -5.80 -8.49
CA ASN A 88 -0.78 -7.00 -7.90
C ASN A 88 0.52 -7.42 -8.61
N ARG A 89 0.61 -7.22 -9.92
CA ARG A 89 1.85 -7.50 -10.67
C ARG A 89 3.00 -6.52 -10.37
N THR A 90 2.74 -5.42 -9.70
CA THR A 90 3.73 -4.35 -9.46
C THR A 90 4.16 -4.22 -8.02
N TRP A 91 3.41 -4.74 -7.07
CA TRP A 91 3.72 -4.62 -5.65
C TRP A 91 4.64 -5.74 -5.15
N ARG A 92 5.11 -5.60 -3.95
CA ARG A 92 5.86 -6.63 -3.20
C ARG A 92 5.01 -7.06 -2.02
N GLU A 93 5.01 -8.35 -1.72
CA GLU A 93 4.26 -8.90 -0.60
C GLU A 93 5.18 -9.27 0.57
N VAL A 94 4.73 -8.95 1.78
CA VAL A 94 5.24 -9.53 3.02
C VAL A 94 4.46 -10.83 3.26
N PRO A 95 5.13 -11.99 3.30
CA PRO A 95 4.46 -13.27 3.43
C PRO A 95 3.83 -13.45 4.82
N ALA A 96 2.79 -14.26 4.87
CA ALA A 96 2.23 -14.75 6.13
C ALA A 96 3.24 -15.68 6.84
N GLY A 97 3.30 -15.59 8.17
CA GLY A 97 4.20 -16.41 8.97
C GLY A 97 3.97 -16.23 10.46
N ASP A 98 4.64 -17.07 11.26
CA ASP A 98 4.46 -17.05 12.72
C ASP A 98 4.94 -15.75 13.34
N GLN A 99 6.07 -15.21 12.91
CA GLN A 99 6.57 -13.91 13.36
C GLN A 99 5.54 -12.78 13.14
N LEU A 100 4.88 -12.78 11.97
CA LEU A 100 3.84 -11.79 11.68
C LEU A 100 2.65 -11.94 12.63
N ARG A 101 2.23 -13.17 12.89
CA ARG A 101 1.12 -13.47 13.79
C ARG A 101 1.43 -13.05 15.22
N GLU A 102 2.61 -13.37 15.74
CA GLU A 102 3.05 -12.99 17.08
C GLU A 102 3.09 -11.47 17.24
N LEU A 103 3.70 -10.77 16.27
CA LEU A 103 3.77 -9.32 16.28
C LEU A 103 2.38 -8.68 16.20
N ALA A 104 1.50 -9.19 15.33
CA ALA A 104 0.12 -8.69 15.22
C ALA A 104 -0.66 -8.88 16.52
N THR A 105 -0.49 -10.01 17.21
CA THR A 105 -1.13 -10.26 18.51
C THR A 105 -0.67 -9.24 19.56
N GLY A 106 0.63 -8.96 19.65
CA GLY A 106 1.16 -7.94 20.55
C GLY A 106 0.66 -6.52 20.25
N LEU A 107 0.45 -6.21 18.95
CA LEU A 107 -0.11 -4.91 18.54
C LEU A 107 -1.59 -4.74 18.93
N LEU A 108 -2.37 -5.82 19.01
CA LEU A 108 -3.75 -5.79 19.51
C LEU A 108 -3.80 -5.39 20.98
N ASP A 109 -2.87 -5.87 21.79
CA ASP A 109 -2.79 -5.51 23.21
C ASP A 109 -2.35 -4.04 23.40
N ALA A 110 -1.47 -3.56 22.55
CA ALA A 110 -0.90 -2.21 22.66
C ALA A 110 -1.78 -1.11 22.03
N HIS A 111 -2.62 -1.47 21.06
CA HIS A 111 -3.41 -0.53 20.27
C HIS A 111 -4.84 -1.03 20.08
N SER A 112 -5.81 -0.11 20.09
CA SER A 112 -7.22 -0.45 19.81
C SER A 112 -7.45 -0.71 18.31
N LEU A 113 -6.82 -1.75 17.77
CA LEU A 113 -6.91 -2.15 16.37
C LEU A 113 -7.90 -3.31 16.18
N LYS A 114 -8.41 -3.45 14.95
CA LYS A 114 -9.03 -4.69 14.50
C LYS A 114 -7.95 -5.69 14.07
N ALA A 115 -8.28 -6.98 14.02
CA ALA A 115 -7.34 -8.03 13.63
C ALA A 115 -6.68 -7.76 12.26
N ALA A 116 -7.47 -7.36 11.25
CA ALA A 116 -6.93 -7.03 9.93
C ALA A 116 -5.94 -5.87 9.99
N ASP A 117 -6.25 -4.81 10.74
CA ASP A 117 -5.39 -3.64 10.89
C ASP A 117 -4.07 -3.99 11.61
N SER A 118 -4.14 -4.87 12.62
CA SER A 118 -2.94 -5.33 13.32
C SER A 118 -2.02 -6.16 12.41
N LEU A 119 -2.59 -6.99 11.52
CA LEU A 119 -1.83 -7.74 10.52
C LEU A 119 -1.15 -6.80 9.51
N GLN A 120 -1.84 -5.76 9.05
CA GLN A 120 -1.26 -4.72 8.19
C GLN A 120 -0.07 -4.04 8.88
N LEU A 121 -0.24 -3.61 10.13
CA LEU A 121 0.81 -2.92 10.88
C LEU A 121 1.99 -3.86 11.19
N ALA A 122 1.73 -5.11 11.57
CA ALA A 122 2.77 -6.11 11.80
C ALA A 122 3.59 -6.39 10.53
N ALA A 123 2.93 -6.56 9.39
CA ALA A 123 3.61 -6.76 8.11
C ALA A 123 4.49 -5.56 7.74
N SER A 124 4.03 -4.34 8.01
CA SER A 124 4.81 -3.13 7.76
C SER A 124 6.08 -3.05 8.62
N LEU A 125 6.01 -3.51 9.86
CA LEU A 125 7.16 -3.59 10.76
C LEU A 125 8.15 -4.67 10.31
N ILE A 126 7.67 -5.84 9.89
CA ILE A 126 8.53 -6.88 9.32
C ILE A 126 9.25 -6.38 8.06
N TRP A 127 8.52 -5.70 7.16
CA TRP A 127 9.11 -5.14 5.95
C TRP A 127 10.29 -4.21 6.22
N CYS A 128 10.23 -3.43 7.28
CA CYS A 128 11.29 -2.50 7.62
C CYS A 128 12.23 -3.02 8.74
N GLU A 129 12.19 -4.33 9.04
CA GLU A 129 13.01 -4.96 10.09
C GLU A 129 12.84 -4.25 11.45
N GLU A 130 11.61 -3.87 11.79
CA GLU A 130 11.24 -3.12 12.98
C GLU A 130 11.96 -1.76 13.12
N ARG A 131 12.40 -1.19 11.98
CA ARG A 131 13.03 0.13 11.90
C ARG A 131 12.17 1.09 11.06
N PRO A 132 11.02 1.55 11.59
CA PRO A 132 10.03 2.33 10.86
C PRO A 132 10.47 3.79 10.59
N ALA A 133 11.50 4.28 11.25
CA ALA A 133 11.97 5.66 11.07
C ALA A 133 12.22 5.99 9.59
N ASN A 134 11.60 7.08 9.12
CA ASN A 134 11.64 7.52 7.73
C ASN A 134 10.98 6.57 6.70
N ARG A 135 10.37 5.47 7.13
CA ARG A 135 9.56 4.61 6.26
C ARG A 135 8.16 5.18 6.14
N LYS A 136 7.60 5.11 4.93
CA LYS A 136 6.26 5.62 4.64
C LYS A 136 5.22 4.52 4.82
N PHE A 137 4.14 4.86 5.52
CA PHE A 137 2.94 4.04 5.67
C PHE A 137 1.75 4.81 5.10
N ILE A 138 1.04 4.24 4.13
CA ILE A 138 -0.02 4.90 3.36
C ILE A 138 -1.35 4.21 3.66
N SER A 139 -2.33 4.96 4.11
CA SER A 139 -3.67 4.47 4.46
C SER A 139 -4.70 5.59 4.35
N SER A 140 -5.98 5.24 4.30
CA SER A 140 -7.11 6.15 4.54
C SER A 140 -7.74 5.94 5.92
N ASP A 141 -7.35 4.90 6.65
CA ASP A 141 -7.88 4.59 7.99
C ASP A 141 -7.15 5.39 9.06
N GLN A 142 -7.86 6.32 9.70
CA GLN A 142 -7.30 7.22 10.72
C GLN A 142 -6.83 6.48 11.98
N ARG A 143 -7.48 5.37 12.34
CA ARG A 143 -7.08 4.55 13.50
C ARG A 143 -5.75 3.86 13.22
N LEU A 144 -5.64 3.25 12.04
CA LEU A 144 -4.41 2.57 11.60
C LEU A 144 -3.26 3.56 11.41
N LEU A 145 -3.53 4.75 10.85
CA LEU A 145 -2.54 5.83 10.73
C LEU A 145 -2.01 6.30 12.10
N ARG A 146 -2.90 6.42 13.10
CA ARG A 146 -2.45 6.76 14.47
C ARG A 146 -1.54 5.68 15.05
N ALA A 147 -1.90 4.41 14.91
CA ALA A 147 -1.08 3.29 15.38
C ALA A 147 0.26 3.23 14.63
N ALA A 148 0.26 3.38 13.31
CA ALA A 148 1.49 3.42 12.51
C ALA A 148 2.43 4.56 12.92
N ARG A 149 1.87 5.75 13.21
CA ARG A 149 2.65 6.88 13.70
C ARG A 149 3.24 6.60 15.08
N SER A 150 2.48 5.98 16.00
CA SER A 150 2.95 5.70 17.36
C SER A 150 4.09 4.68 17.38
N VAL A 151 4.15 3.77 16.43
CA VAL A 151 5.29 2.84 16.27
C VAL A 151 6.45 3.42 15.45
N GLY A 152 6.33 4.65 14.92
CA GLY A 152 7.45 5.40 14.34
C GLY A 152 7.43 5.58 12.81
N PHE A 153 6.37 5.18 12.10
CA PHE A 153 6.25 5.44 10.66
C PHE A 153 5.98 6.91 10.33
N ALA A 154 6.51 7.36 9.21
CA ALA A 154 6.05 8.59 8.57
C ALA A 154 4.78 8.28 7.76
N VAL A 155 3.62 8.68 8.27
CA VAL A 155 2.34 8.32 7.68
C VAL A 155 1.91 9.28 6.57
N LEU A 156 1.23 8.74 5.55
CA LEU A 156 0.61 9.49 4.47
C LEU A 156 -0.88 9.15 4.43
N ASP A 157 -1.71 10.15 4.69
CA ASP A 157 -3.16 10.05 4.69
C ASP A 157 -3.71 10.36 3.30
N ILE A 158 -4.48 9.45 2.73
CA ILE A 158 -5.14 9.63 1.44
C ILE A 158 -6.65 9.84 1.53
N SER A 159 -7.21 9.94 2.73
CA SER A 159 -8.66 10.15 2.93
C SER A 159 -9.16 11.51 2.46
N GLY A 160 -8.26 12.43 2.09
CA GLY A 160 -8.59 13.80 1.74
C GLY A 160 -8.91 14.69 2.94
N ALA A 161 -8.82 14.16 4.15
CA ALA A 161 -8.85 14.98 5.37
C ALA A 161 -7.52 15.74 5.45
N SER A 162 -7.52 16.97 4.96
CA SER A 162 -6.41 17.92 5.22
C SER A 162 -6.19 17.96 6.72
N SER A 163 -5.00 17.54 7.14
CA SER A 163 -4.50 17.92 8.46
C SER A 163 -4.41 19.45 8.48
N LEU A 164 -5.44 20.09 9.01
CA LEU A 164 -5.31 21.46 9.49
C LEU A 164 -4.31 21.46 10.65
N PRO A 165 -3.47 22.47 10.74
CA PRO A 165 -2.37 22.56 11.67
C PRO A 165 -2.80 22.57 13.13
#